data_82ffe039a56be9a389f64396eb686e52
#
_entry.id   82ffe039a56be9a389f64396eb686e52
#
_cell.length_a   1.000
_cell.length_b   1.000
_cell.length_c   1.000
_cell.angle_alpha   90.00
_cell.angle_beta   90.00
_cell.angle_gamma   90.00
#
_symmetry.space_group_name_H-M   'P 1'
#
loop_
_entity.id
_entity.type
_entity.pdbx_description
1 polymer ?
#
loop_
_entity_poly.entity_id
_entity_poly.type
_entity_poly.pdbx_seq_one_letter_code
_entity_poly.pdbx_strand_id
1 'polypeptide(L)'
;MNKRVCFIGHRKIGFGPIRERLKNAIQEEINGGCVFFTMGTHGEFDTMALSICKELRNIHKEIEIEVVLTSYHAVENKLLESYKNEYGEIELMHENYNYYDDVKTIMYDIEDEHFKKQITISNQQMIDTCDTIICYVDKKRTPSGAKTAMNYAKRQGLKVVNLYDEKDEPTYGMTKEQREEYYKNLLEEIKNK
;
A
#
# COMPACT_ATOMS: atom_id res chain seq x y z
N MET A 1 -9.59 2.38 24.44
CA MET A 1 -9.25 1.54 23.27
C MET A 1 -8.06 2.17 22.58
N ASN A 2 -7.07 1.38 22.20
CA ASN A 2 -5.94 1.88 21.42
C ASN A 2 -6.41 2.20 20.00
N LYS A 3 -6.02 3.36 19.48
CA LYS A 3 -6.36 3.77 18.12
C LYS A 3 -5.67 2.93 17.06
N ARG A 4 -6.33 2.72 15.95
CA ARG A 4 -5.86 1.92 14.83
C ARG A 4 -5.93 2.71 13.52
N VAL A 5 -4.89 2.58 12.71
CA VAL A 5 -4.78 3.18 11.38
C VAL A 5 -4.63 2.08 10.33
N CYS A 6 -5.33 2.19 9.21
CA CYS A 6 -5.00 1.37 8.04
C CYS A 6 -4.62 2.22 6.83
N PHE A 7 -3.91 1.58 5.90
CA PHE A 7 -3.39 2.21 4.69
C PHE A 7 -4.11 1.70 3.45
N ILE A 8 -4.51 2.61 2.58
CA ILE A 8 -5.20 2.30 1.32
C ILE A 8 -4.61 3.17 0.21
N GLY A 9 -4.05 2.57 -0.82
CA GLY A 9 -3.45 3.36 -1.90
C GLY A 9 -3.59 2.75 -3.28
N HIS A 10 -3.22 3.56 -4.27
CA HIS A 10 -3.03 3.04 -5.62
C HIS A 10 -1.81 2.13 -5.68
N ARG A 11 -1.88 1.12 -6.58
CA ARG A 11 -0.78 0.17 -6.80
C ARG A 11 0.51 0.86 -7.22
N LYS A 12 0.41 1.93 -8.01
CA LYS A 12 1.50 2.83 -8.38
C LYS A 12 1.28 4.18 -7.74
N ILE A 13 2.34 4.77 -7.23
CA ILE A 13 2.36 6.10 -6.63
C ILE A 13 3.13 7.07 -7.53
N GLY A 14 2.87 8.38 -7.40
CA GLY A 14 3.55 9.42 -8.18
C GLY A 14 4.99 9.70 -7.72
N PHE A 15 5.63 10.67 -8.34
CA PHE A 15 7.05 11.01 -8.11
C PHE A 15 7.29 12.08 -7.04
N GLY A 16 6.23 12.62 -6.45
CA GLY A 16 6.33 13.68 -5.45
C GLY A 16 6.88 13.22 -4.10
N PRO A 17 7.00 14.13 -3.12
CA PRO A 17 7.53 13.85 -1.78
C PRO A 17 6.52 13.07 -0.91
N ILE A 18 5.98 11.98 -1.47
CA ILE A 18 4.92 11.16 -0.85
C ILE A 18 5.45 10.51 0.43
N ARG A 19 6.69 10.02 0.41
CA ARG A 19 7.30 9.37 1.57
C ARG A 19 7.33 10.29 2.79
N GLU A 20 7.70 11.55 2.60
CA GLU A 20 7.75 12.52 3.68
C GLU A 20 6.35 12.86 4.21
N ARG A 21 5.39 13.11 3.32
CA ARG A 21 3.99 13.35 3.72
C ARG A 21 3.40 12.15 4.46
N LEU A 22 3.69 10.93 4.01
CA LEU A 22 3.23 9.71 4.66
C LEU A 22 3.87 9.56 6.04
N LYS A 23 5.18 9.79 6.16
CA LYS A 23 5.90 9.74 7.44
C LYS A 23 5.32 10.75 8.44
N ASN A 24 5.07 11.97 7.99
CA ASN A 24 4.47 13.01 8.83
C ASN A 24 3.05 12.62 9.30
N ALA A 25 2.21 12.10 8.38
CA ALA A 25 0.87 11.64 8.73
C ALA A 25 0.89 10.47 9.74
N ILE A 26 1.80 9.51 9.59
CA ILE A 26 1.97 8.42 10.55
C ILE A 26 2.42 8.97 11.91
N GLN A 27 3.39 9.88 11.93
CA GLN A 27 3.88 10.50 13.16
C GLN A 27 2.78 11.28 13.90
N GLU A 28 1.91 11.98 13.17
CA GLU A 28 0.74 12.65 13.76
C GLU A 28 -0.22 11.66 14.43
N GLU A 29 -0.48 10.51 13.81
CA GLU A 29 -1.33 9.47 14.39
C GLU A 29 -0.67 8.83 15.63
N ILE A 30 0.64 8.61 15.63
CA ILE A 30 1.40 8.14 16.81
C ILE A 30 1.28 9.15 17.95
N ASN A 31 1.49 10.43 17.68
CA ASN A 31 1.35 11.50 18.66
C ASN A 31 -0.09 11.60 19.18
N GLY A 32 -1.09 11.18 18.38
CA GLY A 32 -2.50 11.07 18.74
C GLY A 32 -2.86 9.80 19.53
N GLY A 33 -1.86 8.96 19.87
CA GLY A 33 -2.02 7.71 20.64
C GLY A 33 -2.37 6.49 19.80
N CYS A 34 -2.11 6.52 18.49
CA CYS A 34 -2.23 5.33 17.65
C CYS A 34 -1.04 4.41 17.87
N VAL A 35 -1.31 3.11 18.03
CA VAL A 35 -0.28 2.08 18.21
C VAL A 35 -0.38 0.98 17.14
N PHE A 36 -1.52 0.78 16.51
CA PHE A 36 -1.74 -0.27 15.50
C PHE A 36 -1.78 0.30 14.09
N PHE A 37 -0.93 -0.23 13.22
CA PHE A 37 -0.82 0.17 11.82
C PHE A 37 -1.00 -1.05 10.92
N THR A 38 -2.10 -1.07 10.15
CA THR A 38 -2.50 -2.22 9.33
C THR A 38 -2.42 -1.86 7.84
N MET A 39 -1.79 -2.69 7.03
CA MET A 39 -1.62 -2.48 5.60
C MET A 39 -1.76 -3.77 4.79
N GLY A 40 -2.08 -3.62 3.51
CA GLY A 40 -2.06 -4.71 2.54
C GLY A 40 -0.67 -4.96 1.96
N THR A 41 -0.64 -5.75 0.84
CA THR A 41 0.60 -6.13 0.13
C THR A 41 0.53 -5.86 -1.36
N HIS A 42 -0.46 -5.08 -1.82
CA HIS A 42 -0.79 -5.05 -3.25
C HIS A 42 -0.22 -3.87 -4.04
N GLY A 43 0.48 -2.95 -3.40
CA GLY A 43 0.95 -1.74 -4.06
C GLY A 43 2.17 -1.07 -3.45
N GLU A 44 2.74 -0.15 -4.21
CA GLU A 44 3.89 0.65 -3.76
C GLU A 44 3.56 1.48 -2.52
N PHE A 45 2.29 1.89 -2.37
CA PHE A 45 1.86 2.64 -1.19
C PHE A 45 1.90 1.78 0.07
N ASP A 46 1.44 0.53 0.00
CA ASP A 46 1.48 -0.42 1.11
C ASP A 46 2.93 -0.72 1.53
N THR A 47 3.81 -0.97 0.54
CA THR A 47 5.23 -1.21 0.77
C THR A 47 5.91 0.00 1.43
N MET A 48 5.60 1.22 0.97
CA MET A 48 6.13 2.44 1.55
C MET A 48 5.64 2.63 2.99
N ALA A 49 4.36 2.40 3.26
CA ALA A 49 3.78 2.49 4.60
C ALA A 49 4.46 1.50 5.56
N LEU A 50 4.65 0.25 5.14
CA LEU A 50 5.34 -0.76 5.94
C LEU A 50 6.77 -0.34 6.26
N SER A 51 7.53 0.13 5.27
CA SER A 51 8.90 0.60 5.46
C SER A 51 8.99 1.75 6.48
N ILE A 52 8.07 2.72 6.39
CA ILE A 52 8.05 3.86 7.31
C ILE A 52 7.63 3.44 8.72
N CYS A 53 6.61 2.57 8.85
CA CYS A 53 6.19 2.06 10.16
C CYS A 53 7.32 1.29 10.86
N LYS A 54 8.09 0.47 10.12
CA LYS A 54 9.28 -0.22 10.64
C LYS A 54 10.37 0.78 11.11
N GLU A 55 10.62 1.82 10.32
CA GLU A 55 11.54 2.89 10.68
C GLU A 55 11.12 3.59 11.98
N LEU A 56 9.85 3.99 12.08
CA LEU A 56 9.31 4.70 13.25
C LEU A 56 9.24 3.80 14.50
N ARG A 57 9.01 2.48 14.35
CA ARG A 57 9.02 1.53 15.46
C ARG A 57 10.39 1.43 16.13
N ASN A 58 11.48 1.77 15.46
CA ASN A 58 12.80 1.84 16.10
C ASN A 58 12.85 2.90 17.21
N ILE A 59 12.04 3.95 17.09
CA ILE A 59 11.91 5.07 18.04
C ILE A 59 10.71 4.82 18.97
N HIS A 60 9.59 4.44 18.42
CA HIS A 60 8.30 4.21 19.09
C HIS A 60 8.07 2.70 19.27
N LYS A 61 8.62 2.12 20.31
CA LYS A 61 8.62 0.65 20.56
C LYS A 61 7.23 0.06 20.78
N GLU A 62 6.24 0.88 21.10
CA GLU A 62 4.85 0.52 21.31
C GLU A 62 4.08 0.26 20.00
N ILE A 63 4.67 0.59 18.84
CA ILE A 63 4.02 0.39 17.55
C ILE A 63 3.91 -1.10 17.21
N GLU A 64 2.70 -1.52 16.91
CA GLU A 64 2.39 -2.82 16.35
C GLU A 64 2.03 -2.68 14.86
N ILE A 65 2.69 -3.48 14.03
CA ILE A 65 2.52 -3.48 12.57
C ILE A 65 1.80 -4.77 12.17
N GLU A 66 0.71 -4.63 11.44
CA GLU A 66 -0.10 -5.73 10.93
C GLU A 66 -0.13 -5.69 9.41
N VAL A 67 0.16 -6.84 8.77
CA VAL A 67 0.13 -6.98 7.31
C VAL A 67 -0.95 -7.97 6.92
N VAL A 68 -1.88 -7.53 6.10
CA VAL A 68 -2.99 -8.35 5.61
C VAL A 68 -2.59 -9.03 4.31
N LEU A 69 -2.58 -10.35 4.35
CA LEU A 69 -2.29 -11.22 3.21
C LEU A 69 -3.63 -11.67 2.60
N THR A 70 -3.79 -11.55 1.29
CA THR A 70 -5.04 -11.95 0.61
C THR A 70 -5.09 -13.42 0.24
N SER A 71 -3.94 -14.07 0.08
CA SER A 71 -3.84 -15.53 -0.08
C SER A 71 -2.47 -16.03 0.31
N TYR A 72 -2.42 -17.28 0.76
CA TYR A 72 -1.17 -17.99 1.06
C TYR A 72 -0.30 -18.12 -0.18
N HIS A 73 -0.89 -18.48 -1.31
CA HIS A 73 -0.20 -18.64 -2.59
C HIS A 73 0.42 -17.36 -3.14
N ALA A 74 -0.15 -16.19 -2.85
CA ALA A 74 0.43 -14.92 -3.30
C ALA A 74 1.75 -14.59 -2.56
N VAL A 75 1.88 -15.04 -1.32
CA VAL A 75 3.13 -14.90 -0.54
C VAL A 75 4.13 -15.95 -1.00
N GLU A 76 3.69 -17.19 -1.14
CA GLU A 76 4.50 -18.32 -1.57
C GLU A 76 5.06 -18.11 -2.99
N ASN A 77 4.25 -17.64 -3.94
CA ASN A 77 4.70 -17.33 -5.30
C ASN A 77 5.66 -16.13 -5.35
N LYS A 78 5.45 -15.10 -4.56
CA LYS A 78 6.42 -13.98 -4.45
C LYS A 78 7.72 -14.42 -3.79
N LEU A 79 7.65 -15.28 -2.79
CA LEU A 79 8.82 -15.91 -2.19
C LEU A 79 9.55 -16.77 -3.22
N LEU A 80 8.85 -17.63 -3.94
CA LEU A 80 9.44 -18.53 -4.95
C LEU A 80 10.05 -17.78 -6.15
N GLU A 81 9.42 -16.72 -6.64
CA GLU A 81 9.98 -15.87 -7.71
C GLU A 81 11.25 -15.12 -7.28
N SER A 82 11.36 -14.81 -5.99
CA SER A 82 12.53 -14.14 -5.41
C SER A 82 13.72 -15.07 -5.18
N TYR A 83 13.52 -16.38 -5.28
CA TYR A 83 14.51 -17.40 -4.90
C TYR A 83 15.24 -18.06 -6.07
N LYS A 84 14.93 -17.72 -7.31
CA LYS A 84 15.67 -18.25 -8.47
C LYS A 84 16.92 -17.42 -8.69
N ASN A 85 18.08 -18.02 -8.43
CA ASN A 85 19.36 -17.44 -8.79
C ASN A 85 19.59 -17.55 -10.32
N GLU A 86 20.70 -16.98 -10.80
CA GLU A 86 21.09 -17.01 -12.21
C GLU A 86 21.27 -18.42 -12.80
N TYR A 87 21.41 -19.45 -11.96
CA TYR A 87 21.50 -20.86 -12.36
C TYR A 87 20.15 -21.58 -12.33
N GLY A 88 19.05 -20.87 -12.01
CA GLY A 88 17.71 -21.44 -11.89
C GLY A 88 17.49 -22.27 -10.63
N GLU A 89 18.44 -22.26 -9.70
CA GLU A 89 18.31 -22.88 -8.40
C GLU A 89 17.53 -22.00 -7.43
N ILE A 90 16.77 -22.64 -6.54
CA ILE A 90 16.04 -21.91 -5.49
C ILE A 90 17.03 -21.53 -4.39
N GLU A 91 17.39 -20.28 -4.35
CA GLU A 91 18.23 -19.70 -3.30
C GLU A 91 17.33 -18.96 -2.30
N LEU A 92 17.42 -19.32 -1.01
CA LEU A 92 16.68 -18.65 0.05
C LEU A 92 17.21 -17.22 0.21
N MET A 93 16.60 -16.25 -0.45
CA MET A 93 16.94 -14.84 -0.25
C MET A 93 16.40 -14.39 1.11
N HIS A 94 17.26 -14.41 2.12
CA HIS A 94 16.99 -14.02 3.50
C HIS A 94 16.31 -12.62 3.60
N GLU A 95 16.58 -11.70 2.68
CA GLU A 95 16.04 -10.34 2.71
C GLU A 95 14.51 -10.28 2.53
N ASN A 96 13.93 -11.16 1.69
CA ASN A 96 12.47 -11.17 1.49
C ASN A 96 11.75 -12.03 2.54
N TYR A 97 12.39 -13.06 3.05
CA TYR A 97 11.85 -13.89 4.13
C TYR A 97 11.69 -13.06 5.41
N ASN A 98 12.70 -12.25 5.75
CA ASN A 98 12.68 -11.37 6.92
C ASN A 98 11.76 -10.14 6.79
N TYR A 99 11.19 -9.88 5.61
CA TYR A 99 10.38 -8.67 5.38
C TYR A 99 9.11 -8.64 6.24
N TYR A 100 8.55 -9.82 6.56
CA TYR A 100 7.37 -9.97 7.40
C TYR A 100 7.63 -10.63 8.76
N ASP A 101 8.85 -11.12 9.04
CA ASP A 101 9.17 -11.89 10.26
C ASP A 101 8.94 -11.10 11.56
N ASP A 102 9.09 -9.78 11.50
CA ASP A 102 8.97 -8.89 12.64
C ASP A 102 7.62 -8.16 12.71
N VAL A 103 6.65 -8.59 11.92
CA VAL A 103 5.30 -8.01 11.88
C VAL A 103 4.24 -9.10 12.02
N LYS A 104 3.09 -8.71 12.55
CA LYS A 104 1.94 -9.61 12.63
C LYS A 104 1.29 -9.76 11.26
N THR A 105 1.15 -10.97 10.78
CA THR A 105 0.40 -11.28 9.57
C THR A 105 -1.05 -11.62 9.90
N ILE A 106 -1.98 -11.10 9.10
CA ILE A 106 -3.42 -11.35 9.22
C ILE A 106 -3.87 -11.96 7.90
N MET A 107 -4.60 -13.06 7.98
CA MET A 107 -5.31 -13.65 6.84
C MET A 107 -6.80 -13.70 7.15
N TYR A 108 -7.61 -13.37 6.16
CA TYR A 108 -9.07 -13.51 6.25
C TYR A 108 -9.50 -14.79 5.52
N ASP A 109 -10.55 -15.41 5.99
CA ASP A 109 -11.14 -16.61 5.38
C ASP A 109 -11.95 -16.22 4.12
N ILE A 110 -11.24 -15.98 3.03
CA ILE A 110 -11.77 -15.50 1.75
C ILE A 110 -11.09 -16.19 0.54
N GLU A 111 -10.42 -17.33 0.77
CA GLU A 111 -9.64 -18.00 -0.27
C GLU A 111 -10.50 -18.51 -1.44
N ASP A 112 -11.75 -18.88 -1.19
CA ASP A 112 -12.70 -19.33 -2.22
C ASP A 112 -13.21 -18.20 -3.13
N GLU A 113 -12.92 -16.94 -2.79
CA GLU A 113 -13.38 -15.80 -3.56
C GLU A 113 -12.44 -15.46 -4.71
N HIS A 114 -12.99 -14.94 -5.81
CA HIS A 114 -12.16 -14.44 -6.91
C HIS A 114 -11.19 -13.35 -6.44
N PHE A 115 -9.93 -13.38 -6.87
CA PHE A 115 -8.83 -12.52 -6.42
C PHE A 115 -9.20 -11.02 -6.26
N LYS A 116 -9.91 -10.43 -7.24
CA LYS A 116 -10.35 -9.02 -7.14
C LYS A 116 -11.32 -8.80 -5.99
N LYS A 117 -12.16 -9.80 -5.69
CA LYS A 117 -13.12 -9.76 -4.60
C LYS A 117 -12.40 -9.93 -3.26
N GLN A 118 -11.39 -10.81 -3.18
CA GLN A 118 -10.53 -10.96 -2.01
C GLN A 118 -9.91 -9.61 -1.59
N ILE A 119 -9.32 -8.86 -2.54
CA ILE A 119 -8.77 -7.52 -2.27
C ILE A 119 -9.84 -6.58 -1.72
N THR A 120 -11.03 -6.59 -2.30
CA THR A 120 -12.13 -5.71 -1.87
C THR A 120 -12.58 -6.04 -0.45
N ILE A 121 -12.78 -7.32 -0.14
CA ILE A 121 -13.20 -7.79 1.19
C ILE A 121 -12.10 -7.49 2.22
N SER A 122 -10.83 -7.81 1.90
CA SER A 122 -9.70 -7.50 2.78
C SER A 122 -9.61 -6.02 3.14
N ASN A 123 -9.77 -5.14 2.15
CA ASN A 123 -9.80 -3.70 2.39
C ASN A 123 -10.96 -3.27 3.30
N GLN A 124 -12.15 -3.86 3.12
CA GLN A 124 -13.30 -3.57 3.98
C GLN A 124 -13.06 -4.04 5.41
N GLN A 125 -12.57 -5.26 5.59
CA GLN A 125 -12.28 -5.81 6.92
C GLN A 125 -11.17 -5.03 7.64
N MET A 126 -10.12 -4.57 6.93
CA MET A 126 -9.14 -3.65 7.52
C MET A 126 -9.81 -2.35 7.99
N ILE A 127 -10.65 -1.74 7.14
CA ILE A 127 -11.32 -0.48 7.44
C ILE A 127 -12.26 -0.63 8.64
N ASP A 128 -13.01 -1.73 8.73
CA ASP A 128 -13.97 -1.98 9.81
C ASP A 128 -13.31 -2.10 11.20
N THR A 129 -12.00 -2.35 11.24
CA THR A 129 -11.24 -2.47 12.50
C THR A 129 -10.46 -1.19 12.86
N CYS A 130 -10.54 -0.13 12.05
CA CYS A 130 -9.72 1.07 12.21
C CYS A 130 -10.53 2.31 12.55
N ASP A 131 -9.85 3.32 13.11
CA ASP A 131 -10.41 4.64 13.41
C ASP A 131 -10.06 5.67 12.33
N THR A 132 -8.89 5.48 11.70
CA THR A 132 -8.37 6.38 10.67
C THR A 132 -7.88 5.58 9.47
N ILE A 133 -8.11 6.08 8.26
CA ILE A 133 -7.37 5.63 7.09
C ILE A 133 -6.42 6.73 6.61
N ILE A 134 -5.16 6.36 6.34
CA ILE A 134 -4.23 7.16 5.56
C ILE A 134 -4.20 6.58 4.15
N CYS A 135 -4.50 7.40 3.15
CA CYS A 135 -4.63 6.89 1.80
C CYS A 135 -3.91 7.76 0.76
N TYR A 136 -3.61 7.12 -0.39
CA TYR A 136 -3.10 7.81 -1.58
C TYR A 136 -4.04 7.50 -2.75
N VAL A 137 -5.02 8.38 -2.95
CA VAL A 137 -6.13 8.15 -3.89
C VAL A 137 -6.39 9.36 -4.76
N ASP A 138 -6.15 9.21 -6.06
CA ASP A 138 -6.66 10.13 -7.08
C ASP A 138 -8.19 9.96 -7.20
N LYS A 139 -8.92 11.01 -6.82
CA LYS A 139 -10.38 11.01 -6.88
C LYS A 139 -10.94 11.04 -8.30
N LYS A 140 -10.12 11.46 -9.29
CA LYS A 140 -10.50 11.51 -10.71
C LYS A 140 -10.38 10.13 -11.37
N ARG A 141 -9.51 9.24 -10.83
CA ARG A 141 -9.27 7.91 -11.40
C ARG A 141 -10.47 6.98 -11.26
N THR A 142 -10.91 6.40 -12.38
CA THR A 142 -12.03 5.46 -12.44
C THR A 142 -11.77 4.44 -13.57
N PRO A 143 -11.94 3.12 -13.33
CA PRO A 143 -12.28 2.49 -12.05
C PRO A 143 -11.08 2.44 -11.09
N SER A 144 -11.34 2.44 -9.77
CA SER A 144 -10.30 2.38 -8.75
C SER A 144 -10.77 1.68 -7.48
N GLY A 145 -10.12 0.57 -7.13
CA GLY A 145 -10.35 -0.15 -5.88
C GLY A 145 -10.01 0.69 -4.64
N ALA A 146 -8.89 1.44 -4.71
CA ALA A 146 -8.51 2.34 -3.61
C ALA A 146 -9.54 3.46 -3.39
N LYS A 147 -10.11 4.03 -4.46
CA LYS A 147 -11.21 5.01 -4.35
C LYS A 147 -12.47 4.39 -3.74
N THR A 148 -12.81 3.16 -4.12
CA THR A 148 -13.93 2.42 -3.55
C THR A 148 -13.74 2.20 -2.06
N ALA A 149 -12.56 1.77 -1.63
CA ALA A 149 -12.21 1.57 -0.22
C ALA A 149 -12.22 2.89 0.56
N MET A 150 -11.64 3.97 0.02
CA MET A 150 -11.71 5.30 0.65
C MET A 150 -13.16 5.78 0.85
N ASN A 151 -14.03 5.56 -0.15
CA ASN A 151 -15.44 5.94 -0.04
C ASN A 151 -16.19 5.05 0.95
N TYR A 152 -15.81 3.78 1.09
CA TYR A 152 -16.32 2.90 2.12
C TYR A 152 -15.97 3.43 3.51
N ALA A 153 -14.70 3.75 3.78
CA ALA A 153 -14.26 4.32 5.05
C ALA A 153 -15.03 5.60 5.42
N LYS A 154 -15.26 6.49 4.44
CA LYS A 154 -16.08 7.71 4.67
C LYS A 154 -17.51 7.39 5.09
N ARG A 155 -18.14 6.36 4.50
CA ARG A 155 -19.49 5.93 4.88
C ARG A 155 -19.54 5.33 6.28
N GLN A 156 -18.45 4.68 6.72
CA GLN A 156 -18.31 4.17 8.08
C GLN A 156 -17.95 5.27 9.10
N GLY A 157 -17.77 6.52 8.66
CA GLY A 157 -17.48 7.65 9.54
C GLY A 157 -16.02 7.76 10.01
N LEU A 158 -15.09 7.02 9.40
CA LEU A 158 -13.68 7.08 9.75
C LEU A 158 -13.05 8.43 9.39
N LYS A 159 -12.02 8.81 10.14
CA LYS A 159 -11.11 9.89 9.74
C LYS A 159 -10.36 9.46 8.46
N VAL A 160 -10.38 10.28 7.42
CA VAL A 160 -9.74 10.00 6.13
C VAL A 160 -8.68 11.05 5.84
N VAL A 161 -7.41 10.62 5.83
CA VAL A 161 -6.25 11.44 5.46
C VAL A 161 -5.80 11.02 4.06
N ASN A 162 -6.14 11.80 3.03
CA ASN A 162 -5.73 11.51 1.65
C ASN A 162 -4.51 12.34 1.28
N LEU A 163 -3.39 11.67 1.03
CA LEU A 163 -2.09 12.28 0.74
C LEU A 163 -1.85 12.55 -0.76
N TYR A 164 -2.80 12.16 -1.63
CA TYR A 164 -2.66 12.40 -3.06
C TYR A 164 -2.65 13.90 -3.38
N ASP A 165 -1.63 14.30 -4.15
CA ASP A 165 -1.55 15.63 -4.76
C ASP A 165 -1.36 15.43 -6.28
N GLU A 166 -2.18 16.09 -7.09
CA GLU A 166 -2.06 15.98 -8.55
C GLU A 166 -0.73 16.52 -9.09
N LYS A 167 -0.02 17.36 -8.31
CA LYS A 167 1.32 17.85 -8.63
C LYS A 167 2.38 16.76 -8.63
N ASP A 168 2.10 15.62 -7.97
CA ASP A 168 2.99 14.45 -7.95
C ASP A 168 2.96 13.69 -9.28
N GLU A 169 1.96 13.94 -10.12
CA GLU A 169 1.85 13.26 -11.41
C GLU A 169 2.91 13.78 -12.39
N PRO A 170 3.63 12.87 -13.10
CA PRO A 170 4.69 13.28 -14.02
C PRO A 170 4.20 14.17 -15.16
N THR A 171 2.89 14.14 -15.42
CA THR A 171 2.23 14.94 -16.46
C THR A 171 1.55 16.20 -15.92
N TYR A 172 1.78 16.54 -14.64
CA TYR A 172 1.23 17.76 -14.06
C TYR A 172 1.70 19.01 -14.79
N GLY A 173 0.77 19.89 -15.14
CA GLY A 173 1.06 21.12 -15.88
C GLY A 173 1.29 20.95 -17.39
N MET A 174 1.34 19.72 -17.91
CA MET A 174 1.47 19.47 -19.34
C MET A 174 0.16 19.75 -20.09
N THR A 175 0.26 20.26 -21.33
CA THR A 175 -0.86 20.33 -22.26
C THR A 175 -1.31 18.92 -22.67
N LYS A 176 -2.43 18.81 -23.36
CA LYS A 176 -2.91 17.52 -23.87
C LYS A 176 -1.90 16.88 -24.82
N GLU A 177 -1.36 17.67 -25.74
CA GLU A 177 -0.38 17.25 -26.74
C GLU A 177 0.90 16.75 -26.07
N GLN A 178 1.41 17.48 -25.07
CA GLN A 178 2.60 17.09 -24.31
C GLN A 178 2.40 15.77 -23.55
N ARG A 179 1.20 15.53 -22.99
CA ARG A 179 0.86 14.24 -22.33
C ARG A 179 0.84 13.08 -23.31
N GLU A 180 0.24 13.29 -24.49
CA GLU A 180 0.18 12.26 -25.53
C GLU A 180 1.58 11.88 -25.99
N GLU A 181 2.47 12.85 -26.18
CA GLU A 181 3.88 12.63 -26.52
C GLU A 181 4.64 11.91 -25.40
N TYR A 182 4.45 12.33 -24.14
CA TYR A 182 5.05 11.68 -22.97
C TYR A 182 4.69 10.19 -22.89
N TYR A 183 3.41 9.87 -23.00
CA TYR A 183 2.97 8.47 -22.94
C TYR A 183 3.40 7.66 -24.14
N LYS A 184 3.49 8.25 -25.32
CA LYS A 184 4.03 7.60 -26.51
C LYS A 184 5.49 7.20 -26.29
N ASN A 185 6.33 8.13 -25.84
CA ASN A 185 7.75 7.87 -25.56
C ASN A 185 7.91 6.80 -24.46
N LEU A 186 7.13 6.86 -23.39
CA LEU A 186 7.14 5.85 -22.33
C LEU A 186 6.78 4.44 -22.86
N LEU A 187 5.81 4.33 -23.76
CA LEU A 187 5.43 3.07 -24.37
C LEU A 187 6.54 2.52 -25.31
N GLU A 188 7.27 3.40 -25.99
CA GLU A 188 8.42 3.01 -26.82
C GLU A 188 9.59 2.50 -25.96
N GLU A 189 9.88 3.15 -24.83
CA GLU A 189 10.90 2.70 -23.88
C GLU A 189 10.57 1.32 -23.28
N ILE A 190 9.29 1.06 -22.97
CA ILE A 190 8.85 -0.24 -22.43
C ILE A 190 8.98 -1.37 -23.48
N LYS A 191 8.75 -1.08 -24.77
CA LYS A 191 8.87 -2.05 -25.85
C LYS A 191 10.31 -2.41 -26.18
N ASN A 192 11.25 -1.54 -25.87
CA ASN A 192 12.67 -1.69 -26.17
C ASN A 192 13.48 -2.33 -25.03
N LYS A 193 12.82 -2.66 -23.90
CA LYS A 193 13.38 -3.43 -22.79
C LYS A 193 12.87 -4.87 -22.80
#